data_6a7c9811b28f63e964daa2820c7f5124
#
_entry.id   6a7c9811b28f63e964daa2820c7f5124
#
_cell.length_a   1.000
_cell.length_b   1.000
_cell.length_c   1.000
_cell.angle_alpha   90.00
_cell.angle_beta   90.00
_cell.angle_gamma   90.00
#
_symmetry.space_group_name_H-M   'P 1'
#
loop_
_entity.id
_entity.type
_entity.pdbx_description
1 polymer ?
#
loop_
_entity_poly.entity_id
_entity_poly.type
_entity_poly.pdbx_seq_one_letter_code
_entity_poly.pdbx_strand_id
1 'polypeptide(L)'
;MLRRTAQEFAGESREPYDKMLIRHIYDVHRIVTQQPNETPLAAQIFSALVTRDVEQFGDQHPAFATSPKNTMLHTLTRIQTETQFKAYYQQFVEGLVFDRQKTLFEDALASFSQQAMRLIHVLADSNTDNLRQP
;
A
#
# COMPACT_ATOMS: atom_id res chain seq x y z
N MET A 1 -2.86 -2.81 -2.29
CA MET A 1 -2.03 -2.09 -3.27
C MET A 1 -0.54 -2.37 -3.09
N LEU A 2 0.04 -2.05 -1.94
CA LEU A 2 1.50 -2.12 -1.76
C LEU A 2 2.07 -3.51 -2.06
N ARG A 3 1.45 -4.58 -1.57
CA ARG A 3 1.93 -5.94 -1.84
C ARG A 3 1.96 -6.26 -3.34
N ARG A 4 0.88 -5.96 -4.06
CA ARG A 4 0.80 -6.27 -5.50
C ARG A 4 1.77 -5.41 -6.31
N THR A 5 1.95 -4.15 -5.93
CA THR A 5 2.93 -3.26 -6.55
C THR A 5 4.35 -3.73 -6.28
N ALA A 6 4.64 -4.17 -5.05
CA ALA A 6 5.93 -4.78 -4.70
C ALA A 6 6.22 -6.02 -5.53
N GLN A 7 5.21 -6.85 -5.75
CA GLN A 7 5.33 -8.05 -6.57
C GLN A 7 5.71 -7.70 -8.01
N GLU A 8 5.10 -6.65 -8.57
CA GLU A 8 5.45 -6.16 -9.90
C GLU A 8 6.88 -5.65 -9.95
N PHE A 9 7.32 -4.86 -8.97
CA PHE A 9 8.68 -4.34 -8.91
C PHE A 9 9.73 -5.44 -8.80
N ALA A 10 9.40 -6.54 -8.14
CA ALA A 10 10.30 -7.69 -7.99
C ALA A 10 10.32 -8.60 -9.22
N GLY A 11 9.50 -8.33 -10.23
CA GLY A 11 9.38 -9.19 -11.40
C GLY A 11 8.71 -10.53 -11.11
N GLU A 12 7.92 -10.60 -10.04
CA GLU A 12 7.26 -11.83 -9.58
C GLU A 12 5.78 -11.90 -9.96
N SER A 13 5.26 -10.89 -10.69
CA SER A 13 3.88 -10.87 -11.15
C SER A 13 3.66 -11.89 -12.26
N ARG A 14 2.58 -12.65 -12.17
CA ARG A 14 2.16 -13.63 -13.18
C ARG A 14 1.24 -13.02 -14.23
N GLU A 15 0.64 -11.88 -13.91
CA GLU A 15 -0.31 -11.17 -14.76
C GLU A 15 0.16 -9.73 -14.95
N PRO A 16 -0.33 -9.02 -16.00
CA PRO A 16 -0.02 -7.61 -16.17
C PRO A 16 -0.42 -6.79 -14.95
N TYR A 17 0.36 -5.75 -14.63
CA TYR A 17 0.10 -4.89 -13.51
C TYR A 17 -1.25 -4.17 -13.67
N ASP A 18 -2.06 -4.23 -12.62
CA ASP A 18 -3.36 -3.57 -12.59
C ASP A 18 -3.19 -2.09 -12.22
N LYS A 19 -3.21 -1.22 -13.22
CA LYS A 19 -3.08 0.23 -13.04
C LYS A 19 -4.22 0.80 -12.20
N MET A 20 -5.36 0.12 -12.12
CA MET A 20 -6.50 0.54 -11.31
C MET A 20 -6.27 0.41 -9.81
N LEU A 21 -5.18 -0.27 -9.39
CA LEU A 21 -4.77 -0.28 -7.98
C LEU A 21 -4.49 1.14 -7.46
N ILE A 22 -4.21 2.08 -8.33
CA ILE A 22 -4.00 3.49 -7.98
C ILE A 22 -5.21 4.10 -7.26
N ARG A 23 -6.41 3.58 -7.50
CA ARG A 23 -7.63 4.05 -6.83
C ARG A 23 -7.55 3.97 -5.31
N HIS A 24 -6.72 3.04 -4.78
CA HIS A 24 -6.56 2.90 -3.33
C HIS A 24 -5.96 4.16 -2.70
N ILE A 25 -5.12 4.87 -3.42
CA ILE A 25 -4.57 6.15 -2.95
C ILE A 25 -5.71 7.17 -2.78
N TYR A 26 -6.59 7.25 -3.76
CA TYR A 26 -7.77 8.11 -3.71
C TYR A 26 -8.73 7.70 -2.59
N ASP A 27 -9.01 6.40 -2.49
CA ASP A 27 -9.97 5.88 -1.49
C ASP A 27 -9.47 6.13 -0.07
N VAL A 28 -8.19 5.90 0.21
CA VAL A 28 -7.62 6.17 1.54
C VAL A 28 -7.70 7.64 1.88
N HIS A 29 -7.39 8.52 0.92
CA HIS A 29 -7.52 9.96 1.13
C HIS A 29 -8.95 10.34 1.52
N ARG A 30 -9.95 9.80 0.83
CA ARG A 30 -11.35 10.07 1.12
C ARG A 30 -11.76 9.56 2.51
N ILE A 31 -11.33 8.37 2.87
CA ILE A 31 -11.61 7.80 4.20
C ILE A 31 -10.99 8.67 5.29
N VAL A 32 -9.72 9.05 5.14
CA VAL A 32 -9.00 9.85 6.14
C VAL A 32 -9.63 11.23 6.31
N THR A 33 -10.08 11.86 5.22
CA THR A 33 -10.65 13.21 5.27
C THR A 33 -12.12 13.24 5.66
N GLN A 34 -12.90 12.21 5.32
CA GLN A 34 -14.35 12.18 5.55
C GLN A 34 -14.75 11.31 6.74
N GLN A 35 -13.95 10.29 7.08
CA GLN A 35 -14.26 9.32 8.14
C GLN A 35 -13.01 9.04 8.98
N PRO A 36 -12.44 10.05 9.66
CA PRO A 36 -11.17 9.88 10.38
C PRO A 36 -11.26 8.87 11.53
N ASN A 37 -12.44 8.58 12.04
CA ASN A 37 -12.66 7.62 13.14
C ASN A 37 -12.49 6.16 12.70
N GLU A 38 -12.47 5.89 11.39
CA GLU A 38 -12.28 4.53 10.86
C GLU A 38 -10.81 4.06 10.90
N THR A 39 -9.86 4.99 11.00
CA THR A 39 -8.43 4.67 10.93
C THR A 39 -7.92 3.82 12.10
N PRO A 40 -8.36 4.02 13.37
CA PRO A 40 -7.92 3.14 14.46
C PRO A 40 -8.36 1.69 14.29
N LEU A 41 -9.53 1.44 13.73
CA LEU A 41 -10.02 0.09 13.46
C LEU A 41 -9.15 -0.62 12.42
N ALA A 42 -8.75 0.10 11.36
CA ALA A 42 -7.86 -0.44 10.34
C ALA A 42 -6.52 -0.87 10.94
N ALA A 43 -5.98 -0.09 11.89
CA ALA A 43 -4.72 -0.41 12.54
C ALA A 43 -4.81 -1.73 13.34
N GLN A 44 -5.95 -2.01 13.95
CA GLN A 44 -6.15 -3.24 14.75
C GLN A 44 -6.09 -4.50 13.91
N ILE A 45 -6.58 -4.45 12.67
CA ILE A 45 -6.69 -5.64 11.81
C ILE A 45 -5.54 -5.76 10.81
N PHE A 46 -4.74 -4.72 10.64
CA PHE A 46 -3.72 -4.65 9.58
C PHE A 46 -2.66 -5.76 9.71
N SER A 47 -2.13 -5.96 10.91
CA SER A 47 -1.12 -7.01 11.15
C SER A 47 -1.64 -8.40 10.81
N ALA A 48 -2.89 -8.68 11.18
CA ALA A 48 -3.51 -9.97 10.88
C ALA A 48 -3.69 -10.16 9.37
N LEU A 49 -4.06 -9.09 8.65
CA LEU A 49 -4.21 -9.13 7.18
C LEU A 49 -2.86 -9.36 6.50
N VAL A 50 -1.78 -8.73 6.97
CA VAL A 50 -0.43 -8.94 6.43
C VAL A 50 0.02 -10.38 6.65
N THR A 51 -0.17 -10.92 7.86
CA THR A 51 0.15 -12.31 8.16
C THR A 51 -0.59 -13.27 7.23
N ARG A 52 -1.87 -13.01 7.02
CA ARG A 52 -2.71 -13.81 6.13
C ARG A 52 -2.22 -13.74 4.67
N ASP A 53 -1.81 -12.55 4.21
CA ASP A 53 -1.27 -12.37 2.87
C ASP A 53 0.06 -13.13 2.69
N VAL A 54 0.92 -13.13 3.71
CA VAL A 54 2.16 -13.91 3.69
C VAL A 54 1.86 -15.41 3.55
N GLU A 55 0.90 -15.91 4.33
CA GLU A 55 0.52 -17.32 4.28
C GLU A 55 -0.09 -17.71 2.92
N GLN A 56 -0.92 -16.84 2.37
CA GLN A 56 -1.66 -17.13 1.14
C GLN A 56 -0.82 -16.94 -0.12
N PHE A 57 0.05 -15.93 -0.15
CA PHE A 57 0.77 -15.53 -1.37
C PHE A 57 2.29 -15.63 -1.25
N GLY A 58 2.82 -16.10 -0.11
CA GLY A 58 4.27 -16.10 0.15
C GLY A 58 5.07 -16.88 -0.88
N ASP A 59 4.54 -18.00 -1.37
CA ASP A 59 5.21 -18.82 -2.39
C ASP A 59 5.34 -18.08 -3.72
N GLN A 60 4.38 -17.22 -4.03
CA GLN A 60 4.36 -16.42 -5.26
C GLN A 60 5.11 -15.10 -5.12
N HIS A 61 5.47 -14.72 -3.90
CA HIS A 61 6.05 -13.43 -3.60
C HIS A 61 7.06 -13.53 -2.45
N PRO A 62 8.20 -14.20 -2.69
CA PRO A 62 9.16 -14.51 -1.61
C PRO A 62 9.76 -13.26 -0.95
N ALA A 63 9.97 -12.17 -1.68
CA ALA A 63 10.47 -10.93 -1.09
C ALA A 63 9.53 -10.38 -0.03
N PHE A 64 8.24 -10.40 -0.29
CA PHE A 64 7.21 -9.97 0.67
C PHE A 64 7.14 -10.92 1.86
N ALA A 65 7.21 -12.23 1.62
CA ALA A 65 7.15 -13.24 2.68
C ALA A 65 8.34 -13.10 3.64
N THR A 66 9.53 -12.80 3.12
CA THR A 66 10.74 -12.65 3.91
C THR A 66 10.69 -11.43 4.83
N SER A 67 10.23 -10.30 4.32
CA SER A 67 10.16 -9.05 5.08
C SER A 67 9.00 -8.18 4.58
N PRO A 68 7.76 -8.43 5.06
CA PRO A 68 6.61 -7.64 4.63
C PRO A 68 6.79 -6.14 4.90
N LYS A 69 7.29 -5.80 6.08
CA LYS A 69 7.50 -4.41 6.49
C LYS A 69 8.43 -3.67 5.56
N ASN A 70 9.64 -4.19 5.36
CA ASN A 70 10.64 -3.54 4.52
C ASN A 70 10.20 -3.49 3.06
N THR A 71 9.56 -4.53 2.56
CA THR A 71 9.04 -4.59 1.20
C THR A 71 7.99 -3.50 0.96
N MET A 72 7.07 -3.31 1.90
CA MET A 72 6.04 -2.29 1.77
C MET A 72 6.61 -0.87 1.91
N LEU A 73 7.56 -0.65 2.83
CA LEU A 73 8.21 0.65 2.98
C LEU A 73 8.99 1.04 1.72
N HIS A 74 9.74 0.10 1.17
CA HIS A 74 10.48 0.33 -0.07
C HIS A 74 9.54 0.62 -1.24
N THR A 75 8.45 -0.12 -1.35
CA THR A 75 7.45 0.07 -2.38
C THR A 75 6.78 1.44 -2.26
N LEU A 76 6.45 1.87 -1.04
CA LEU A 76 5.86 3.19 -0.80
C LEU A 76 6.80 4.30 -1.27
N THR A 77 8.10 4.19 -0.95
CA THR A 77 9.12 5.15 -1.41
C THR A 77 9.15 5.23 -2.94
N ARG A 78 9.10 4.10 -3.62
CA ARG A 78 9.08 4.06 -5.08
C ARG A 78 7.83 4.70 -5.67
N ILE A 79 6.67 4.48 -5.07
CA ILE A 79 5.42 5.13 -5.50
C ILE A 79 5.52 6.65 -5.36
N GLN A 80 6.17 7.12 -4.31
CA GLN A 80 6.37 8.56 -4.06
C GLN A 80 7.33 9.21 -5.06
N THR A 81 8.26 8.47 -5.60
CA THR A 81 9.35 9.00 -6.43
C THR A 81 9.23 8.70 -7.92
N GLU A 82 8.55 7.62 -8.32
CA GLU A 82 8.42 7.25 -9.73
C GLU A 82 7.21 7.93 -10.36
N THR A 83 7.42 8.49 -11.55
CA THR A 83 6.45 9.38 -12.21
C THR A 83 5.21 8.67 -12.77
N GLN A 84 5.29 7.35 -13.05
CA GLN A 84 4.18 6.63 -13.66
C GLN A 84 2.93 6.60 -12.78
N PHE A 85 3.09 6.63 -11.46
CA PHE A 85 1.94 6.55 -10.53
C PHE A 85 1.09 7.81 -10.59
N LYS A 86 1.69 8.97 -10.78
CA LYS A 86 0.94 10.20 -11.02
C LYS A 86 0.09 10.11 -12.30
N ALA A 87 0.65 9.56 -13.36
CA ALA A 87 -0.06 9.37 -14.62
C ALA A 87 -1.23 8.39 -14.46
N TYR A 88 -1.04 7.28 -13.75
CA TYR A 88 -2.11 6.33 -13.45
C TYR A 88 -3.24 6.98 -12.66
N TYR A 89 -2.87 7.79 -11.66
CA TYR A 89 -3.83 8.50 -10.83
C TYR A 89 -4.65 9.49 -11.66
N GLN A 90 -3.99 10.28 -12.50
CA GLN A 90 -4.66 11.27 -13.34
C GLN A 90 -5.66 10.60 -14.31
N GLN A 91 -5.28 9.48 -14.91
CA GLN A 91 -6.19 8.71 -15.77
C GLN A 91 -7.41 8.20 -14.99
N PHE A 92 -7.19 7.74 -13.77
CA PHE A 92 -8.27 7.27 -12.90
C PHE A 92 -9.23 8.40 -12.55
N VAL A 93 -8.71 9.53 -12.11
CA VAL A 93 -9.52 10.68 -11.66
C VAL A 93 -10.27 11.30 -12.85
N GLU A 94 -9.67 11.35 -14.03
CA GLU A 94 -10.35 11.83 -15.24
C GLU A 94 -11.58 10.99 -15.59
N GLY A 95 -11.55 9.70 -15.27
CA GLY A 95 -12.71 8.82 -15.43
C GLY A 95 -13.81 9.03 -14.40
N LEU A 96 -13.55 9.78 -13.32
CA LEU A 96 -14.54 10.09 -12.28
C LEU A 96 -15.34 11.34 -12.68
N VAL A 97 -16.32 11.16 -13.56
CA VAL A 97 -17.09 12.22 -14.21
C VAL A 97 -17.90 13.10 -13.23
N PHE A 98 -18.05 12.65 -11.97
CA PHE A 98 -19.00 13.25 -11.03
C PHE A 98 -18.37 14.16 -9.98
N ASP A 99 -17.06 14.25 -9.91
CA ASP A 99 -16.39 15.05 -8.89
C ASP A 99 -16.01 16.41 -9.48
N ARG A 100 -16.70 17.47 -9.03
CA ARG A 100 -16.41 18.84 -9.45
C ARG A 100 -15.07 19.35 -8.93
N GLN A 101 -14.57 18.77 -7.81
CA GLN A 101 -13.27 19.09 -7.24
C GLN A 101 -12.42 17.82 -7.26
N LYS A 102 -11.60 17.71 -8.30
CA LYS A 102 -10.68 16.58 -8.42
C LYS A 102 -9.55 16.73 -7.41
N THR A 103 -9.43 15.77 -6.50
CA THR A 103 -8.32 15.73 -5.56
C THR A 103 -6.99 15.59 -6.31
N LEU A 104 -6.03 16.42 -5.99
CA LEU A 104 -4.70 16.35 -6.59
C LEU A 104 -3.97 15.09 -6.12
N PHE A 105 -3.14 14.53 -7.00
CA PHE A 105 -2.35 13.33 -6.68
C PHE A 105 -1.46 13.57 -5.46
N GLU A 106 -0.84 14.72 -5.37
CA GLU A 106 0.06 15.08 -4.26
C GLU A 106 -0.66 15.04 -2.91
N ASP A 107 -1.90 15.56 -2.87
CA ASP A 107 -2.71 15.56 -1.64
C ASP A 107 -3.17 14.16 -1.27
N ALA A 108 -3.63 13.39 -2.26
CA ALA A 108 -4.06 12.02 -2.05
C ALA A 108 -2.89 11.14 -1.62
N LEU A 109 -1.73 11.30 -2.24
CA LEU A 109 -0.52 10.56 -1.91
C LEU A 109 -0.02 10.89 -0.50
N ALA A 110 -0.11 12.15 -0.07
CA ALA A 110 0.27 12.56 1.28
C ALA A 110 -0.58 11.83 2.33
N SER A 111 -1.90 11.79 2.16
CA SER A 111 -2.81 11.06 3.06
C SER A 111 -2.52 9.57 3.05
N PHE A 112 -2.38 8.98 1.86
CA PHE A 112 -2.07 7.55 1.71
C PHE A 112 -0.75 7.20 2.38
N SER A 113 0.29 8.00 2.14
CA SER A 113 1.62 7.75 2.69
C SER A 113 1.62 7.83 4.21
N GLN A 114 0.94 8.82 4.79
CA GLN A 114 0.84 8.97 6.24
C GLN A 114 0.16 7.77 6.87
N GLN A 115 -0.95 7.30 6.32
CA GLN A 115 -1.65 6.14 6.83
C GLN A 115 -0.87 4.86 6.63
N ALA A 116 -0.26 4.68 5.45
CA ALA A 116 0.56 3.51 5.16
C ALA A 116 1.75 3.43 6.14
N MET A 117 2.43 4.53 6.39
CA MET A 117 3.54 4.58 7.35
C MET A 117 3.09 4.19 8.76
N ARG A 118 1.96 4.72 9.22
CA ARG A 118 1.42 4.36 10.54
C ARG A 118 1.13 2.88 10.67
N LEU A 119 0.46 2.31 9.66
CA LEU A 119 0.08 0.89 9.66
C LEU A 119 1.31 -0.02 9.54
N ILE A 120 2.24 0.32 8.67
CA ILE A 120 3.44 -0.49 8.44
C ILE A 120 4.35 -0.48 9.66
N HIS A 121 4.48 0.65 10.36
CA HIS A 121 5.34 0.75 11.54
C HIS A 121 4.89 -0.10 12.73
N VAL A 122 3.60 -0.50 12.79
CA VAL A 122 3.14 -1.41 13.85
C VAL A 122 3.50 -2.87 13.55
N LEU A 123 3.97 -3.18 12.35
CA LEU A 123 4.41 -4.53 12.01
C LEU A 123 5.74 -4.84 12.71
N ALA A 124 5.89 -6.09 13.18
CA ALA A 124 7.14 -6.55 13.74
C ALA A 124 8.20 -6.68 12.63
N ASP A 125 9.45 -6.34 12.98
CA ASP A 125 10.58 -6.59 12.11
C ASP A 125 10.87 -8.10 12.08
N SER A 126 10.86 -8.69 10.89
CA SER A 126 11.03 -10.14 10.71
C SER A 126 12.33 -10.69 11.29
N ASN A 127 13.36 -9.84 11.39
CA ASN A 127 14.67 -10.23 11.91
C ASN A 127 14.79 -10.14 13.43
N THR A 128 13.90 -9.38 14.09
CA THR A 128 13.99 -9.19 15.54
C THR A 128 13.39 -10.35 16.31
N ASP A 129 12.41 -11.02 15.76
CA ASP A 129 11.76 -12.15 16.42
C ASP A 129 12.66 -13.39 16.45
N ASN A 130 13.50 -13.58 15.41
CA ASN A 130 14.44 -14.70 15.35
C ASN A 130 15.62 -14.53 16.31
N LEU A 131 15.94 -13.30 16.70
CA LEU A 131 17.04 -13.02 17.64
C LEU A 131 16.63 -13.04 19.09
N ARG A 132 15.34 -13.04 19.38
CA ARG A 132 14.79 -13.03 20.74
C ARG A 132 14.31 -14.39 21.25
N GLN A 133 14.29 -15.38 20.39
CA GLN A 133 13.98 -16.75 20.81
C GLN A 133 15.27 -17.45 21.27
N PRO A 134 15.30 -17.99 22.48
CA PRO A 134 16.45 -18.76 22.94
C PRO A 134 16.61 -20.06 22.17
#